data_80e4e549493c05ff9934d8c701310ccc
#
_entry.id   80e4e549493c05ff9934d8c701310ccc
#
_cell.length_a   1.000
_cell.length_b   1.000
_cell.length_c   1.000
_cell.angle_alpha   90.00
_cell.angle_beta   90.00
_cell.angle_gamma   90.00
#
_symmetry.space_group_name_H-M   'P 1'
#
loop_
_entity.id
_entity.type
_entity.pdbx_description
1 polymer ?
#
loop_
_entity_poly.entity_id
_entity_poly.type
_entity_poly.pdbx_seq_one_letter_code
_entity_poly.pdbx_strand_id
1 'polypeptide(L)'
;MITFNPITTSHPHYAFVENLLHSAFPQEERRDNEFQRENTDNNPKFECLCITDQETDSVIGLITVWSLNGFRYIEHLATSPHIRNKGY
;
A
#
# COMPACT_ATOMS: atom_id res chain seq x y z
N MET A 1 13.32 -7.68 -10.19
CA MET A 1 13.60 -6.73 -9.10
C MET A 1 12.32 -6.12 -8.58
N ILE A 2 12.20 -6.02 -7.28
CA ILE A 2 11.01 -5.46 -6.65
C ILE A 2 11.30 -4.02 -6.24
N THR A 3 10.35 -3.12 -6.51
CA THR A 3 10.47 -1.72 -6.11
C THR A 3 9.28 -1.31 -5.25
N PHE A 4 9.52 -0.32 -4.39
CA PHE A 4 8.52 0.27 -3.51
C PHE A 4 8.39 1.73 -3.90
N ASN A 5 7.22 2.12 -4.42
CA ASN A 5 7.00 3.47 -4.92
C ASN A 5 5.88 4.15 -4.16
N PRO A 6 6.12 5.34 -3.57
CA PRO A 6 5.03 6.08 -2.94
C PRO A 6 4.03 6.54 -3.99
N ILE A 7 2.74 6.41 -3.64
CA ILE A 7 1.66 6.80 -4.54
C ILE A 7 0.65 7.67 -3.81
N THR A 8 -0.12 8.44 -4.61
CA THR A 8 -1.27 9.19 -4.12
C THR A 8 -2.53 8.60 -4.73
N THR A 9 -3.69 9.13 -4.36
CA THR A 9 -4.97 8.64 -4.88
C THR A 9 -5.12 8.87 -6.38
N SER A 10 -4.34 9.77 -6.96
CA SER A 10 -4.37 10.02 -8.40
C SER A 10 -3.51 9.06 -9.20
N HIS A 11 -2.72 8.21 -8.54
CA HIS A 11 -1.85 7.26 -9.22
C HIS A 11 -2.68 6.17 -9.92
N PRO A 12 -2.30 5.74 -11.14
CA PRO A 12 -3.07 4.71 -11.87
C PRO A 12 -3.28 3.41 -11.11
N HIS A 13 -2.35 3.06 -10.20
CA HIS A 13 -2.46 1.81 -9.44
C HIS A 13 -3.16 1.97 -8.10
N TYR A 14 -3.64 3.15 -7.76
CA TYR A 14 -4.25 3.35 -6.44
C TYR A 14 -5.50 2.50 -6.23
N ALA A 15 -6.34 2.36 -7.27
CA ALA A 15 -7.55 1.55 -7.17
C ALA A 15 -7.21 0.09 -6.82
N PHE A 16 -6.17 -0.46 -7.42
CA PHE A 16 -5.70 -1.81 -7.10
C PHE A 16 -5.25 -1.89 -5.64
N VAL A 17 -4.47 -0.92 -5.19
CA VAL A 17 -3.96 -0.89 -3.81
C VAL A 17 -5.10 -0.78 -2.80
N GLU A 18 -6.08 0.09 -3.05
CA GLU A 18 -7.22 0.25 -2.17
C GLU A 18 -8.07 -1.04 -2.10
N ASN A 19 -8.30 -1.68 -3.24
CA ASN A 19 -9.04 -2.94 -3.28
C ASN A 19 -8.28 -4.05 -2.55
N LEU A 20 -6.98 -4.11 -2.69
CA LEU A 20 -6.16 -5.10 -1.99
C LEU A 20 -6.22 -4.87 -0.48
N LEU A 21 -6.15 -3.62 -0.04
CA LEU A 21 -6.27 -3.29 1.37
C LEU A 21 -7.60 -3.77 1.94
N HIS A 22 -8.70 -3.55 1.20
CA HIS A 22 -10.02 -3.97 1.63
C HIS A 22 -10.16 -5.49 1.69
N SER A 23 -9.55 -6.21 0.76
CA SER A 23 -9.66 -7.68 0.74
C SER A 23 -8.74 -8.35 1.76
N ALA A 24 -7.62 -7.71 2.11
CA ALA A 24 -6.63 -8.30 3.01
C ALA A 24 -6.91 -8.02 4.49
N PHE A 25 -7.63 -6.95 4.80
CA PHE A 25 -7.86 -6.52 6.18
C PHE A 25 -9.34 -6.28 6.44
N PRO A 26 -9.91 -6.77 7.57
CA PRO A 26 -11.31 -6.50 7.89
C PRO A 26 -11.55 -5.03 8.20
N GLN A 27 -12.80 -4.61 8.12
CA GLN A 27 -13.17 -3.21 8.31
C GLN A 27 -12.68 -2.64 9.64
N GLU A 28 -12.65 -3.45 10.70
CA GLU A 28 -12.21 -3.02 12.02
C GLU A 28 -10.73 -2.66 12.05
N GLU A 29 -9.95 -3.19 11.11
CA GLU A 29 -8.50 -2.95 11.03
C GLU A 29 -8.14 -1.87 10.02
N ARG A 30 -9.14 -1.30 9.34
CA ARG A 30 -8.92 -0.25 8.35
C ARG A 30 -9.57 1.04 8.81
N ARG A 31 -8.96 2.16 8.46
CA ARG A 31 -9.65 3.43 8.65
C ARG A 31 -10.66 3.62 7.53
N ASP A 32 -11.60 4.54 7.74
CA ASP A 32 -12.56 4.96 6.73
C ASP A 32 -11.84 5.32 5.43
N ASN A 33 -12.44 4.97 4.29
CA ASN A 33 -11.86 5.21 2.96
C ASN A 33 -11.49 6.67 2.74
N GLU A 34 -12.37 7.58 3.12
CA GLU A 34 -12.13 9.01 2.97
C GLU A 34 -10.92 9.46 3.81
N PHE A 35 -10.84 8.98 5.04
CA PHE A 35 -9.73 9.28 5.93
C PHE A 35 -8.43 8.68 5.40
N GLN A 36 -8.50 7.47 4.86
CA GLN A 36 -7.34 6.81 4.25
C GLN A 36 -6.81 7.62 3.07
N ARG A 37 -7.69 8.10 2.20
CA ARG A 37 -7.30 8.90 1.05
C ARG A 37 -6.69 10.23 1.46
N GLU A 38 -7.27 10.86 2.48
CA GLU A 38 -6.75 12.12 3.00
C GLU A 38 -5.33 11.95 3.53
N ASN A 39 -5.06 10.89 4.29
CA ASN A 39 -3.71 10.62 4.78
C ASN A 39 -2.75 10.33 3.63
N THR A 40 -3.20 9.57 2.64
CA THR A 40 -2.37 9.21 1.49
C THR A 40 -1.92 10.44 0.71
N ASP A 41 -2.83 11.38 0.51
CA ASP A 41 -2.55 12.56 -0.32
C ASP A 41 -1.87 13.70 0.45
N ASN A 42 -2.22 13.89 1.72
CA ASN A 42 -1.90 15.14 2.40
C ASN A 42 -1.09 15.01 3.68
N ASN A 43 -0.90 13.80 4.22
CA ASN A 43 -0.16 13.64 5.46
C ASN A 43 1.31 13.33 5.17
N PRO A 44 2.25 14.25 5.48
CA PRO A 44 3.68 14.02 5.17
C PRO A 44 4.32 12.90 6.00
N LYS A 45 3.67 12.46 7.07
CA LYS A 45 4.18 11.38 7.92
C LYS A 45 3.64 10.02 7.52
N PHE A 46 2.75 9.96 6.53
CA PHE A 46 2.14 8.74 6.06
C PHE A 46 2.52 8.50 4.61
N GLU A 47 2.93 7.27 4.30
CA GLU A 47 3.21 6.87 2.93
C GLU A 47 2.44 5.61 2.59
N CYS A 48 1.79 5.64 1.41
CA CYS A 48 1.24 4.45 0.80
C CYS A 48 2.19 4.03 -0.31
N LEU A 49 2.79 2.85 -0.19
CA LEU A 49 3.76 2.37 -1.15
C LEU A 49 3.16 1.25 -1.98
N CYS A 50 3.31 1.38 -3.28
CA CYS A 50 2.93 0.36 -4.23
C CYS A 50 4.15 -0.54 -4.46
N ILE A 51 3.98 -1.85 -4.31
CA ILE A 51 5.05 -2.81 -4.54
C ILE A 51 4.91 -3.35 -5.97
N THR A 52 5.94 -3.17 -6.76
CA THR A 52 5.92 -3.53 -8.18
C THR A 52 7.05 -4.50 -8.50
N ASP A 53 6.77 -5.52 -9.31
CA ASP A 53 7.78 -6.38 -9.88
C ASP A 53 8.17 -5.78 -11.23
N GLN A 54 9.42 -5.32 -11.35
CA GLN A 54 9.88 -4.67 -12.57
C GLN A 54 10.00 -5.60 -13.75
N GLU A 55 10.22 -6.90 -13.52
CA GLU A 55 10.35 -7.86 -14.60
C GLU A 55 9.04 -8.06 -15.36
N THR A 56 7.92 -8.03 -14.65
CA THR A 56 6.60 -8.23 -15.23
C THR A 56 5.80 -6.94 -15.35
N ASP A 57 6.34 -5.85 -14.79
CA ASP A 57 5.64 -4.55 -14.69
C ASP A 57 4.29 -4.67 -14.00
N SER A 58 4.21 -5.54 -13.01
CA SER A 58 2.97 -5.84 -12.31
C SER A 58 3.00 -5.31 -10.88
N VAL A 59 1.86 -4.77 -10.43
CA VAL A 59 1.69 -4.43 -9.02
C VAL A 59 1.41 -5.70 -8.24
N ILE A 60 2.23 -5.97 -7.24
CA ILE A 60 2.16 -7.21 -6.48
C ILE A 60 1.76 -7.01 -5.02
N GLY A 61 1.66 -5.77 -4.55
CA GLY A 61 1.25 -5.55 -3.17
C GLY A 61 1.27 -4.09 -2.77
N LEU A 62 1.07 -3.88 -1.46
CA LEU A 62 1.10 -2.56 -0.85
C LEU A 62 1.77 -2.60 0.51
N ILE A 63 2.32 -1.45 0.92
CA ILE A 63 2.76 -1.20 2.29
C ILE A 63 2.29 0.20 2.68
N THR A 64 1.69 0.35 3.86
CA THR A 64 1.44 1.67 4.43
C THR A 64 2.37 1.89 5.61
N VAL A 65 3.01 3.05 5.65
CA VAL A 65 4.09 3.34 6.59
C VAL A 65 3.87 4.70 7.24
N TRP A 66 4.06 4.76 8.56
CA TRP A 66 4.09 6.01 9.32
C TRP A 66 5.53 6.35 9.69
N SER A 67 5.90 7.62 9.50
CA SER A 67 7.19 8.12 9.95
C SER A 67 6.97 8.89 11.26
N LEU A 68 7.46 8.33 12.35
CA LEU A 68 7.31 8.89 13.68
C LEU A 68 8.69 9.30 14.22
N ASN A 69 8.70 10.00 15.36
CA ASN A 69 9.94 10.52 15.93
C ASN A 69 10.99 9.41 16.10
N GLY A 70 11.99 9.43 15.22
CA GLY A 70 13.12 8.53 15.32
C GLY A 70 12.89 7.13 14.79
N PHE A 71 11.70 6.78 14.26
CA PHE A 71 11.45 5.46 13.70
C PHE A 71 10.34 5.48 12.65
N ARG A 72 10.26 4.40 11.87
CA ARG A 72 9.20 4.18 10.91
C ARG A 72 8.42 2.93 11.30
N TYR A 73 7.11 2.96 11.07
CA TYR A 73 6.22 1.91 11.52
C TYR A 73 5.33 1.47 10.36
N ILE A 74 5.34 0.16 10.09
CA ILE A 74 4.51 -0.41 9.03
C ILE A 74 3.14 -0.73 9.62
N GLU A 75 2.10 -0.12 9.06
CA GLU A 75 0.73 -0.33 9.53
C GLU A 75 0.06 -1.50 8.81
N HIS A 76 0.17 -1.52 7.49
CA HIS A 76 -0.41 -2.57 6.65
C HIS A 76 0.60 -3.07 5.65
N LEU A 77 0.63 -4.37 5.43
CA LEU A 77 1.44 -5.01 4.42
C LEU A 77 0.62 -6.14 3.80
N ALA A 78 0.42 -6.12 2.50
CA ALA A 78 -0.31 -7.16 1.81
C ALA A 78 0.25 -7.39 0.42
N THR A 79 0.21 -8.66 -0.03
CA THR A 79 0.57 -9.03 -1.39
C THR A 79 -0.66 -9.59 -2.10
N SER A 80 -0.67 -9.48 -3.42
CA SER A 80 -1.76 -10.01 -4.23
C SER A 80 -1.85 -11.53 -4.04
N PRO A 81 -3.06 -12.09 -3.86
CA PRO A 81 -3.22 -13.55 -3.74
C PRO A 81 -2.68 -14.33 -4.94
N HIS A 82 -2.67 -13.72 -6.11
CA HIS A 82 -2.22 -14.38 -7.35
C HIS A 82 -0.72 -14.65 -7.37
N ILE A 83 0.05 -14.00 -6.50
CA ILE A 83 1.51 -14.06 -6.54
C ILE A 83 2.14 -14.56 -5.25
N ARG A 84 1.33 -14.91 -4.23
CA ARG A 84 1.86 -15.27 -2.91
C ARG A 84 2.79 -16.47 -2.96
N ASN A 85 2.61 -17.37 -3.91
CA ASN A 85 3.41 -18.58 -4.04
C ASN A 85 4.61 -18.43 -4.97
N LYS A 86 4.94 -17.21 -5.37
CA LYS A 86 6.03 -16.96 -6.32
C LYS A 86 7.31 -16.44 -5.65
N GLY A 87 7.38 -16.49 -4.32
CA GLY A 87 8.60 -16.18 -3.60
C GLY A 87 8.88 -14.69 -3.37
N TYR A 88 7.85 -13.87 -3.49
CA TYR A 88 8.03 -12.45 -3.18
C TYR A 88 8.08 -12.21 -1.65
#